data_5ec507fa042339f44df7696895b669cd
#
_entry.id   5ec507fa042339f44df7696895b669cd
#
_cell.length_a   1.000
_cell.length_b   1.000
_cell.length_c   1.000
_cell.angle_alpha   90.00
_cell.angle_beta   90.00
_cell.angle_gamma   90.00
#
_symmetry.space_group_name_H-M   'P 1'
#
loop_
_entity.id
_entity.type
_entity.pdbx_description
1 polymer ?
#
loop_
_entity_poly.entity_id
_entity_poly.type
_entity_poly.pdbx_seq_one_letter_code
_entity_poly.pdbx_strand_id
1 'polypeptide(L)'
;MYVYDEYDQRIIEDRVKQFRDQTRRYLAGELSEEEFRPLRLQNGLYIQRFAPMLRVAVPYGQLNARQVRTLAKIARDYDKGYAHISTRQNVQFNWPALEDVPDILAELATVQMHAIQTSGNCLRNTTTDQFAGVAADEIIDPRPWCEIVRQWTTFHPEFAYLPRKFKIAINGSQEDRAAIEVHDIGLEPVRNAAGELGFRVLVGGGLGRTPVVGSFINEFLPWQDLISYLDAILRVYNRYGRRDNKYKARIKILVKALTPEVFAEKVEAEMVHLRGGSTTLTEAEVQRVSRHFVDPDYLALDNVDYSALDAGYPGFARWRSRNTRAHKRPGYVAVTLSLKPTGVAPGDLTDKQLDAVADLAERYSFGFLRTSHEQNIILADVEQRQLHALWLELREAGFATPNIGLLTDIICCPGGDYCSLANAKSIPIAESIQRRFDDLDYLFDIGEIDLNISGCMNACGHHHVGHIGILGVDKKGEEFYQVSLGGNAARGASLGKILGPSFAQDDMADVIEKLIAVYVEQRTEEERFIDTYQRIGIDPFKERVYAANH
;
A
#
# COMPACT_ATOMS: atom_id res chain seq x y z
N MET A 1 12.09 -14.93 -2.48
CA MET A 1 10.80 -14.86 -1.76
C MET A 1 10.74 -16.01 -0.77
N TYR A 2 10.18 -15.77 0.43
CA TYR A 2 10.04 -16.81 1.45
C TYR A 2 9.24 -18.00 0.92
N VAL A 3 9.73 -19.19 1.18
CA VAL A 3 9.08 -20.46 0.81
C VAL A 3 8.61 -21.12 2.10
N TYR A 4 7.33 -21.47 2.16
CA TYR A 4 6.72 -22.09 3.34
C TYR A 4 7.38 -23.43 3.64
N ASP A 5 7.65 -23.64 4.91
CA ASP A 5 8.02 -24.97 5.42
C ASP A 5 6.74 -25.83 5.62
N GLU A 6 6.92 -27.05 6.12
CA GLU A 6 5.82 -27.97 6.37
C GLU A 6 4.82 -27.47 7.43
N TYR A 7 5.28 -26.65 8.39
CA TYR A 7 4.43 -26.08 9.43
C TYR A 7 3.59 -24.93 8.89
N ASP A 8 4.19 -24.02 8.12
CA ASP A 8 3.47 -22.92 7.46
C ASP A 8 2.38 -23.49 6.53
N GLN A 9 2.73 -24.48 5.71
CA GLN A 9 1.81 -25.10 4.76
C GLN A 9 0.64 -25.77 5.49
N ARG A 10 0.93 -26.54 6.53
CA ARG A 10 -0.07 -27.20 7.35
C ARG A 10 -1.02 -26.22 8.02
N ILE A 11 -0.50 -25.12 8.57
CA ILE A 11 -1.31 -24.07 9.20
C ILE A 11 -2.34 -23.51 8.23
N ILE A 12 -1.94 -23.17 6.99
CA ILE A 12 -2.90 -22.62 6.02
C ILE A 12 -3.92 -23.64 5.54
N GLU A 13 -3.53 -24.91 5.35
CA GLU A 13 -4.45 -25.98 4.98
C GLU A 13 -5.49 -26.28 6.08
N ASP A 14 -5.04 -26.33 7.33
CA ASP A 14 -5.95 -26.52 8.46
C ASP A 14 -6.89 -25.32 8.63
N ARG A 15 -6.41 -24.10 8.33
CA ARG A 15 -7.27 -22.91 8.32
C ARG A 15 -8.33 -23.00 7.21
N VAL A 16 -8.02 -23.50 6.03
CA VAL A 16 -9.00 -23.74 4.96
C VAL A 16 -10.09 -24.70 5.41
N LYS A 17 -9.71 -25.85 5.98
CA LYS A 17 -10.66 -26.85 6.51
C LYS A 17 -11.57 -26.26 7.58
N GLN A 18 -10.99 -25.53 8.53
CA GLN A 18 -11.72 -24.86 9.62
C GLN A 18 -12.71 -23.84 9.06
N PHE A 19 -12.29 -22.99 8.11
CA PHE A 19 -13.15 -21.96 7.56
C PHE A 19 -14.27 -22.56 6.68
N ARG A 20 -14.01 -23.66 6.00
CA ARG A 20 -15.03 -24.42 5.24
C ARG A 20 -16.14 -24.91 6.18
N ASP A 21 -15.81 -25.50 7.33
CA ASP A 21 -16.82 -25.89 8.32
C ASP A 21 -17.58 -24.69 8.89
N GLN A 22 -16.89 -23.61 9.23
CA GLN A 22 -17.51 -22.38 9.74
C GLN A 22 -18.48 -21.76 8.72
N THR A 23 -18.12 -21.72 7.45
CA THR A 23 -18.97 -21.21 6.36
C THR A 23 -20.20 -22.11 6.16
N ARG A 24 -20.01 -23.44 6.12
CA ARG A 24 -21.12 -24.41 6.03
C ARG A 24 -22.11 -24.20 7.17
N ARG A 25 -21.64 -24.10 8.40
CA ARG A 25 -22.47 -23.90 9.59
C ARG A 25 -23.23 -22.58 9.56
N TYR A 26 -22.59 -21.50 9.09
CA TYR A 26 -23.24 -20.21 8.92
C TYR A 26 -24.35 -20.28 7.86
N LEU A 27 -24.09 -20.88 6.71
CA LEU A 27 -25.08 -21.03 5.63
C LEU A 27 -26.24 -21.95 6.05
N ALA A 28 -26.00 -22.94 6.92
CA ALA A 28 -27.03 -23.79 7.50
C ALA A 28 -27.84 -23.12 8.65
N GLY A 29 -27.49 -21.88 9.03
CA GLY A 29 -28.13 -21.18 10.15
C GLY A 29 -27.71 -21.67 11.55
N GLU A 30 -26.65 -22.49 11.63
CA GLU A 30 -26.08 -22.98 12.90
C GLU A 30 -25.22 -21.91 13.62
N LEU A 31 -24.76 -20.89 12.88
CA LEU A 31 -24.03 -19.72 13.38
C LEU A 31 -24.78 -18.45 13.00
N SER A 32 -24.90 -17.53 13.96
CA SER A 32 -25.38 -16.16 13.69
C SER A 32 -24.31 -15.32 12.98
N GLU A 33 -24.72 -14.19 12.37
CA GLU A 33 -23.75 -13.23 11.79
C GLU A 33 -22.77 -12.69 12.85
N GLU A 34 -23.21 -12.52 14.09
CA GLU A 34 -22.34 -12.03 15.16
C GLU A 34 -21.24 -13.02 15.52
N GLU A 35 -21.55 -14.31 15.52
CA GLU A 35 -20.59 -15.41 15.76
C GLU A 35 -19.68 -15.62 14.54
N PHE A 36 -20.22 -15.57 13.33
CA PHE A 36 -19.46 -15.78 12.11
C PHE A 36 -18.54 -14.59 11.76
N ARG A 37 -18.90 -13.36 12.12
CA ARG A 37 -18.12 -12.15 11.78
C ARG A 37 -16.66 -12.20 12.23
N PRO A 38 -16.30 -12.52 13.49
CA PRO A 38 -14.90 -12.61 13.87
C PRO A 38 -14.17 -13.71 13.11
N LEU A 39 -14.83 -14.83 12.80
CA LEU A 39 -14.24 -15.96 12.08
C LEU A 39 -13.91 -15.59 10.63
N ARG A 40 -14.86 -15.00 9.90
CA ARG A 40 -14.61 -14.56 8.53
C ARG A 40 -13.58 -13.43 8.43
N LEU A 41 -13.57 -12.51 9.39
CA LEU A 41 -12.57 -11.43 9.41
C LEU A 41 -11.15 -11.94 9.64
N GLN A 42 -10.96 -13.06 10.34
CA GLN A 42 -9.64 -13.70 10.43
C GLN A 42 -9.14 -14.27 9.09
N ASN A 43 -10.04 -14.51 8.15
CA ASN A 43 -9.76 -15.03 6.80
C ASN A 43 -9.89 -13.97 5.69
N GLY A 44 -9.77 -12.70 6.00
CA GLY A 44 -9.74 -11.63 5.01
C GLY A 44 -11.10 -11.28 4.37
N LEU A 45 -12.19 -11.87 4.86
CA LEU A 45 -13.51 -11.76 4.25
C LEU A 45 -14.36 -10.66 4.86
N TYR A 46 -14.81 -9.72 4.02
CA TYR A 46 -15.76 -8.68 4.33
C TYR A 46 -17.09 -8.94 3.61
N ILE A 47 -18.20 -8.68 4.27
CA ILE A 47 -19.50 -8.56 3.59
C ILE A 47 -19.67 -7.09 3.20
N GLN A 48 -19.72 -6.84 1.91
CA GLN A 48 -19.84 -5.51 1.30
C GLN A 48 -21.28 -5.26 0.84
N ARG A 49 -21.48 -4.16 0.10
CA ARG A 49 -22.84 -3.70 -0.30
C ARG A 49 -23.54 -4.70 -1.24
N PHE A 50 -22.82 -5.28 -2.19
CA PHE A 50 -23.40 -6.09 -3.26
C PHE A 50 -22.95 -7.56 -3.22
N ALA A 51 -21.74 -7.83 -2.70
CA ALA A 51 -21.17 -9.16 -2.60
C ALA A 51 -20.12 -9.20 -1.47
N PRO A 52 -19.69 -10.37 -1.01
CA PRO A 52 -18.49 -10.48 -0.21
C PRO A 52 -17.25 -9.92 -0.92
N MET A 53 -16.26 -9.46 -0.16
CA MET A 53 -14.95 -9.07 -0.67
C MET A 53 -13.87 -9.85 0.08
N LEU A 54 -13.06 -10.60 -0.65
CA LEU A 54 -11.91 -11.31 -0.11
C LEU A 54 -10.64 -10.51 -0.37
N ARG A 55 -9.84 -10.28 0.68
CA ARG A 55 -8.52 -9.66 0.57
C ARG A 55 -7.45 -10.70 0.80
N VAL A 56 -6.67 -10.96 -0.25
CA VAL A 56 -5.53 -11.89 -0.23
C VAL A 56 -4.30 -11.17 0.30
N ALA A 57 -3.58 -11.80 1.22
CA ALA A 57 -2.33 -11.26 1.76
C ALA A 57 -1.20 -11.39 0.73
N VAL A 58 -0.50 -10.29 0.48
CA VAL A 58 0.75 -10.25 -0.28
C VAL A 58 1.81 -9.64 0.64
N PRO A 59 2.50 -10.45 1.45
CA PRO A 59 3.50 -9.96 2.38
C PRO A 59 4.56 -9.13 1.67
N TYR A 60 4.90 -7.95 2.22
CA TYR A 60 5.87 -7.01 1.65
C TYR A 60 5.71 -6.79 0.13
N GLY A 61 4.50 -7.01 -0.40
CA GLY A 61 4.16 -6.76 -1.80
C GLY A 61 4.73 -7.75 -2.83
N GLN A 62 5.46 -8.80 -2.43
CA GLN A 62 6.15 -9.68 -3.38
C GLN A 62 5.28 -10.87 -3.81
N LEU A 63 5.26 -11.12 -5.14
CA LEU A 63 4.57 -12.25 -5.78
C LEU A 63 5.51 -12.94 -6.77
N ASN A 64 5.25 -14.22 -7.04
CA ASN A 64 5.83 -14.91 -8.17
C ASN A 64 4.79 -15.18 -9.26
N ALA A 65 5.23 -15.50 -10.47
CA ALA A 65 4.38 -15.73 -11.63
C ALA A 65 3.31 -16.82 -11.39
N ARG A 66 3.66 -17.91 -10.69
CA ARG A 66 2.71 -18.99 -10.36
C ARG A 66 1.58 -18.48 -9.45
N GLN A 67 1.90 -17.65 -8.47
CA GLN A 67 0.90 -17.02 -7.60
C GLN A 67 -0.03 -16.10 -8.41
N VAL A 68 0.53 -15.30 -9.31
CA VAL A 68 -0.25 -14.39 -10.17
C VAL A 68 -1.19 -15.16 -11.12
N ARG A 69 -0.74 -16.27 -11.71
CA ARG A 69 -1.62 -17.14 -12.50
C ARG A 69 -2.76 -17.74 -11.68
N THR A 70 -2.50 -18.08 -10.41
CA THR A 70 -3.57 -18.52 -9.50
C THR A 70 -4.54 -17.39 -9.20
N LEU A 71 -4.07 -16.16 -9.01
CA LEU A 71 -4.94 -14.99 -8.85
C LEU A 71 -5.77 -14.74 -10.12
N ALA A 72 -5.19 -14.91 -11.33
CA ALA A 72 -5.90 -14.82 -12.59
C ALA A 72 -7.02 -15.89 -12.70
N LYS A 73 -6.70 -17.13 -12.32
CA LYS A 73 -7.68 -18.24 -12.27
C LYS A 73 -8.83 -17.89 -11.30
N ILE A 74 -8.52 -17.40 -10.10
CA ILE A 74 -9.54 -17.01 -9.11
C ILE A 74 -10.42 -15.87 -9.66
N ALA A 75 -9.83 -14.85 -10.29
CA ALA A 75 -10.58 -13.77 -10.92
C ALA A 75 -11.58 -14.27 -11.96
N ARG A 76 -11.18 -15.26 -12.75
CA ARG A 76 -11.96 -15.85 -13.84
C ARG A 76 -13.06 -16.78 -13.34
N ASP A 77 -12.72 -17.65 -12.40
CA ASP A 77 -13.59 -18.76 -11.99
C ASP A 77 -14.56 -18.38 -10.86
N TYR A 78 -14.17 -17.42 -9.99
CA TYR A 78 -14.89 -17.11 -8.75
C TYR A 78 -15.27 -15.63 -8.59
N ASP A 79 -14.78 -14.74 -9.47
CA ASP A 79 -15.06 -13.30 -9.43
C ASP A 79 -15.58 -12.84 -10.80
N LYS A 80 -15.59 -11.56 -11.08
CA LYS A 80 -16.05 -10.96 -12.35
C LYS A 80 -14.94 -10.74 -13.36
N GLY A 81 -13.89 -11.55 -13.35
CA GLY A 81 -12.79 -11.51 -14.30
C GLY A 81 -11.79 -10.39 -14.03
N TYR A 82 -11.68 -9.88 -12.81
CA TYR A 82 -10.67 -8.89 -12.44
C TYR A 82 -10.26 -9.00 -10.97
N ALA A 83 -9.12 -8.41 -10.63
CA ALA A 83 -8.64 -8.23 -9.27
C ALA A 83 -8.20 -6.79 -9.05
N HIS A 84 -8.21 -6.33 -7.81
CA HIS A 84 -7.85 -4.97 -7.42
C HIS A 84 -6.61 -4.96 -6.52
N ILE A 85 -5.61 -4.13 -6.85
CA ILE A 85 -4.44 -3.89 -6.00
C ILE A 85 -4.77 -2.83 -4.97
N SER A 86 -4.61 -3.15 -3.69
CA SER A 86 -4.90 -2.23 -2.60
C SER A 86 -3.69 -1.37 -2.22
N THR A 87 -3.93 -0.22 -1.59
CA THR A 87 -2.89 0.66 -1.01
C THR A 87 -2.06 0.02 0.12
N ARG A 88 -2.30 -1.25 0.44
CA ARG A 88 -1.50 -2.06 1.38
C ARG A 88 -0.84 -3.23 0.68
N GLN A 89 -0.56 -3.10 -0.60
CA GLN A 89 0.14 -4.10 -1.41
C GLN A 89 -0.58 -5.46 -1.49
N ASN A 90 -1.87 -5.53 -1.10
CA ASN A 90 -2.66 -6.75 -1.14
C ASN A 90 -3.54 -6.80 -2.39
N VAL A 91 -4.02 -7.99 -2.74
CA VAL A 91 -4.98 -8.22 -3.82
C VAL A 91 -6.38 -8.38 -3.25
N GLN A 92 -7.40 -7.83 -3.92
CA GLN A 92 -8.81 -7.94 -3.53
C GLN A 92 -9.63 -8.52 -4.67
N PHE A 93 -10.53 -9.42 -4.30
CA PHE A 93 -11.64 -9.90 -5.12
C PHE A 93 -12.95 -9.33 -4.53
N ASN A 94 -13.76 -8.66 -5.35
CA ASN A 94 -14.89 -7.87 -4.85
C ASN A 94 -16.25 -8.54 -5.01
N TRP A 95 -16.31 -9.71 -5.67
CA TRP A 95 -17.56 -10.36 -6.06
C TRP A 95 -17.65 -11.88 -5.78
N PRO A 96 -16.76 -12.51 -4.97
CA PRO A 96 -16.86 -13.95 -4.75
C PRO A 96 -18.18 -14.27 -4.04
N ALA A 97 -18.80 -15.39 -4.39
CA ALA A 97 -19.91 -15.93 -3.61
C ALA A 97 -19.39 -16.47 -2.27
N LEU A 98 -20.18 -16.33 -1.19
CA LEU A 98 -19.73 -16.73 0.15
C LEU A 98 -19.41 -18.23 0.24
N GLU A 99 -20.20 -19.05 -0.41
CA GLU A 99 -20.04 -20.50 -0.51
C GLU A 99 -18.73 -20.92 -1.18
N ASP A 100 -18.22 -20.11 -2.12
CA ASP A 100 -17.00 -20.40 -2.88
C ASP A 100 -15.73 -19.95 -2.16
N VAL A 101 -15.82 -19.07 -1.16
CA VAL A 101 -14.63 -18.52 -0.48
C VAL A 101 -13.71 -19.62 0.10
N PRO A 102 -14.21 -20.71 0.71
CA PRO A 102 -13.33 -21.80 1.16
C PRO A 102 -12.56 -22.49 0.00
N ASP A 103 -13.13 -22.54 -1.20
CA ASP A 103 -12.45 -23.10 -2.38
C ASP A 103 -11.39 -22.14 -2.90
N ILE A 104 -11.68 -20.84 -2.91
CA ILE A 104 -10.67 -19.80 -3.20
C ILE A 104 -9.48 -19.88 -2.25
N LEU A 105 -9.74 -20.03 -0.94
CA LEU A 105 -8.67 -20.19 0.05
C LEU A 105 -7.86 -21.48 -0.16
N ALA A 106 -8.50 -22.56 -0.61
CA ALA A 106 -7.83 -23.81 -0.96
C ALA A 106 -6.92 -23.64 -2.20
N GLU A 107 -7.39 -22.95 -3.24
CA GLU A 107 -6.55 -22.61 -4.42
C GLU A 107 -5.34 -21.78 -4.01
N LEU A 108 -5.52 -20.75 -3.18
CA LEU A 108 -4.43 -19.93 -2.67
C LEU A 108 -3.41 -20.75 -1.89
N ALA A 109 -3.85 -21.71 -1.07
CA ALA A 109 -2.98 -22.58 -0.29
C ALA A 109 -2.06 -23.43 -1.17
N THR A 110 -2.46 -23.82 -2.38
CA THR A 110 -1.64 -24.59 -3.33
C THR A 110 -0.40 -23.82 -3.83
N VAL A 111 -0.41 -22.49 -3.69
CA VAL A 111 0.67 -21.59 -4.11
C VAL A 111 1.26 -20.81 -2.93
N GLN A 112 1.09 -21.31 -1.70
CA GLN A 112 1.62 -20.70 -0.49
C GLN A 112 1.10 -19.27 -0.27
N MET A 113 -0.19 -19.07 -0.47
CA MET A 113 -0.90 -17.81 -0.21
C MET A 113 -2.07 -18.02 0.73
N HIS A 114 -2.48 -16.95 1.38
CA HIS A 114 -3.62 -16.93 2.30
C HIS A 114 -4.24 -15.52 2.40
N ALA A 115 -5.32 -15.40 3.15
CA ALA A 115 -5.99 -14.11 3.40
C ALA A 115 -5.90 -13.66 4.89
N ILE A 116 -5.08 -14.32 5.69
CA ILE A 116 -4.88 -14.04 7.12
C ILE A 116 -4.18 -12.67 7.27
N GLN A 117 -4.48 -11.93 8.34
CA GLN A 117 -3.92 -10.60 8.64
C GLN A 117 -4.30 -9.49 7.64
N THR A 118 -5.34 -9.67 6.85
CA THR A 118 -5.82 -8.63 5.92
C THR A 118 -7.08 -7.92 6.41
N SER A 119 -7.75 -8.43 7.45
CA SER A 119 -8.94 -7.83 8.06
C SER A 119 -9.01 -8.04 9.58
N GLY A 120 -10.00 -7.48 10.25
CA GLY A 120 -10.20 -7.61 11.69
C GLY A 120 -9.37 -6.65 12.56
N ASN A 121 -9.45 -6.86 13.87
CA ASN A 121 -8.71 -6.10 14.88
C ASN A 121 -7.42 -6.83 15.28
N CYS A 122 -6.60 -7.11 14.32
CA CYS A 122 -5.32 -7.78 14.48
C CYS A 122 -4.19 -6.95 13.88
N LEU A 123 -2.97 -7.41 14.06
CA LEU A 123 -1.82 -6.89 13.33
C LEU A 123 -1.96 -7.30 11.86
N ARG A 124 -1.89 -6.30 10.98
CA ARG A 124 -2.07 -6.46 9.53
C ARG A 124 -0.78 -6.87 8.87
N ASN A 125 -0.91 -7.40 7.66
CA ASN A 125 0.22 -7.67 6.78
C ASN A 125 1.22 -6.50 6.79
N THR A 126 2.51 -6.79 7.04
CA THR A 126 3.59 -5.79 7.06
C THR A 126 3.89 -5.35 5.63
N THR A 127 4.00 -4.05 5.43
CA THR A 127 4.30 -3.44 4.11
C THR A 127 5.70 -2.84 4.09
N THR A 128 6.24 -2.69 2.89
CA THR A 128 7.55 -2.08 2.67
C THR A 128 7.61 -1.32 1.35
N ASP A 129 8.75 -0.75 1.03
CA ASP A 129 9.10 -0.16 -0.26
C ASP A 129 8.90 -1.18 -1.41
N GLN A 130 8.24 -0.77 -2.47
CA GLN A 130 8.04 -1.60 -3.67
C GLN A 130 9.34 -1.93 -4.42
N PHE A 131 10.41 -1.17 -4.18
CA PHE A 131 11.74 -1.42 -4.74
C PHE A 131 12.68 -2.13 -3.75
N ALA A 132 12.17 -2.67 -2.65
CA ALA A 132 12.95 -3.37 -1.65
C ALA A 132 13.82 -4.48 -2.27
N GLY A 133 15.11 -4.52 -1.92
CA GLY A 133 16.09 -5.46 -2.44
C GLY A 133 16.72 -5.07 -3.79
N VAL A 134 16.23 -3.99 -4.44
CA VAL A 134 16.77 -3.55 -5.75
C VAL A 134 17.03 -2.03 -5.84
N ALA A 135 16.53 -1.23 -4.90
CA ALA A 135 16.66 0.21 -4.94
C ALA A 135 18.13 0.65 -4.86
N ALA A 136 18.51 1.65 -5.68
CA ALA A 136 19.87 2.19 -5.71
C ALA A 136 20.24 2.92 -4.40
N ASP A 137 19.24 3.44 -3.67
CA ASP A 137 19.38 4.14 -2.40
C ASP A 137 19.12 3.24 -1.16
N GLU A 138 19.13 1.91 -1.34
CA GLU A 138 18.82 0.96 -0.29
C GLU A 138 19.90 0.95 0.81
N ILE A 139 19.48 1.05 2.07
CA ILE A 139 20.33 0.92 3.26
C ILE A 139 20.46 -0.56 3.64
N ILE A 140 19.33 -1.26 3.66
CA ILE A 140 19.21 -2.70 3.82
C ILE A 140 18.01 -3.22 3.04
N ASP A 141 18.02 -4.48 2.65
CA ASP A 141 16.81 -5.16 2.16
C ASP A 141 15.82 -5.35 3.34
N PRO A 142 14.64 -4.69 3.31
CA PRO A 142 13.68 -4.79 4.40
C PRO A 142 12.84 -6.07 4.36
N ARG A 143 12.85 -6.84 3.26
CA ARG A 143 11.97 -8.02 3.07
C ARG A 143 12.21 -9.11 4.12
N PRO A 144 13.45 -9.49 4.49
CA PRO A 144 13.70 -10.43 5.57
C PRO A 144 13.10 -9.98 6.90
N TRP A 145 13.21 -8.69 7.22
CA TRP A 145 12.67 -8.12 8.45
C TRP A 145 11.15 -8.10 8.47
N CYS A 146 10.52 -7.77 7.35
CA CYS A 146 9.07 -7.88 7.18
C CYS A 146 8.59 -9.32 7.36
N GLU A 147 9.34 -10.30 6.84
CA GLU A 147 9.01 -11.71 6.97
C GLU A 147 9.15 -12.20 8.42
N ILE A 148 10.21 -11.81 9.14
CA ILE A 148 10.38 -12.11 10.56
C ILE A 148 9.19 -11.55 11.36
N VAL A 149 8.79 -10.31 11.12
CA VAL A 149 7.61 -9.70 11.78
C VAL A 149 6.33 -10.46 11.41
N ARG A 150 6.16 -10.87 10.15
CA ARG A 150 5.01 -11.66 9.70
C ARG A 150 4.93 -12.99 10.44
N GLN A 151 6.01 -13.75 10.49
CA GLN A 151 6.04 -15.06 11.16
C GLN A 151 5.73 -14.94 12.64
N TRP A 152 6.35 -13.99 13.33
CA TRP A 152 6.10 -13.74 14.74
C TRP A 152 4.64 -13.34 15.02
N THR A 153 4.00 -12.56 14.15
CA THR A 153 2.65 -12.02 14.40
C THR A 153 1.53 -12.91 13.90
N THR A 154 1.81 -13.85 12.96
CA THR A 154 0.81 -14.77 12.43
C THR A 154 0.34 -15.71 13.54
N PHE A 155 -0.97 -15.66 13.85
CA PHE A 155 -1.62 -16.42 14.93
C PHE A 155 -1.05 -16.18 16.35
N HIS A 156 -0.32 -15.09 16.56
CA HIS A 156 0.09 -14.75 17.92
C HIS A 156 -1.15 -14.51 18.81
N PRO A 157 -1.30 -15.22 19.93
CA PRO A 157 -2.54 -15.21 20.70
C PRO A 157 -2.89 -13.84 21.26
N GLU A 158 -1.90 -13.02 21.65
CA GLU A 158 -2.12 -11.68 22.17
C GLU A 158 -2.54 -10.66 21.10
N PHE A 159 -2.30 -10.95 19.80
CA PHE A 159 -2.50 -9.99 18.70
C PHE A 159 -3.72 -10.29 17.84
N ALA A 160 -4.47 -11.35 18.15
CA ALA A 160 -5.70 -11.70 17.45
C ALA A 160 -6.87 -10.76 17.76
N TYR A 161 -6.85 -10.14 18.95
CA TYR A 161 -7.93 -9.29 19.47
C TYR A 161 -7.41 -7.97 20.03
N LEU A 162 -6.66 -7.22 19.25
CA LEU A 162 -6.21 -5.89 19.60
C LEU A 162 -7.40 -4.92 19.72
N PRO A 163 -7.26 -3.77 20.43
CA PRO A 163 -8.33 -2.77 20.51
C PRO A 163 -8.83 -2.32 19.13
N ARG A 164 -7.94 -2.25 18.13
CA ARG A 164 -8.26 -1.92 16.72
C ARG A 164 -7.21 -2.52 15.79
N LYS A 165 -7.52 -2.52 14.45
CA LYS A 165 -6.54 -2.89 13.41
C LYS A 165 -5.22 -2.17 13.62
N PHE A 166 -4.11 -2.88 13.42
CA PHE A 166 -2.77 -2.39 13.67
C PHE A 166 -1.90 -2.60 12.43
N LYS A 167 -1.07 -1.64 12.06
CA LYS A 167 -0.30 -1.63 10.83
C LYS A 167 1.16 -1.31 11.12
N ILE A 168 2.07 -2.13 10.60
CA ILE A 168 3.51 -1.90 10.61
C ILE A 168 3.97 -1.68 9.18
N ALA A 169 4.87 -0.73 8.96
CA ALA A 169 5.61 -0.54 7.73
C ALA A 169 7.11 -0.45 8.03
N ILE A 170 7.94 -1.02 7.17
CA ILE A 170 9.39 -0.99 7.26
C ILE A 170 9.91 -0.37 5.96
N ASN A 171 10.58 0.76 6.04
CA ASN A 171 11.29 1.32 4.89
C ASN A 171 12.74 0.84 4.93
N GLY A 172 13.32 0.41 3.80
CA GLY A 172 14.70 -0.07 3.71
C GLY A 172 15.67 0.91 3.05
N SER A 173 15.16 2.03 2.56
CA SER A 173 15.87 2.97 1.68
C SER A 173 16.02 4.36 2.30
N GLN A 174 16.87 5.20 1.71
CA GLN A 174 17.02 6.59 2.15
C GLN A 174 15.73 7.41 1.92
N GLU A 175 15.06 7.21 0.79
CA GLU A 175 13.75 7.76 0.50
C GLU A 175 12.66 6.92 1.19
N ASP A 176 11.71 7.56 1.88
CA ASP A 176 10.57 6.85 2.44
C ASP A 176 9.49 6.63 1.37
N ARG A 177 9.43 5.43 0.83
CA ARG A 177 8.41 4.96 -0.11
C ARG A 177 7.38 4.02 0.54
N ALA A 178 7.50 3.79 1.84
CA ALA A 178 6.59 2.95 2.62
C ALA A 178 5.61 3.75 3.48
N ALA A 179 5.69 5.08 3.46
CA ALA A 179 4.88 6.01 4.25
C ALA A 179 4.91 5.67 5.76
N ILE A 180 6.11 5.39 6.30
CA ILE A 180 6.28 4.89 7.67
C ILE A 180 5.73 5.86 8.71
N GLU A 181 5.80 7.17 8.48
CA GLU A 181 5.35 8.18 9.43
C GLU A 181 3.83 8.21 9.65
N VAL A 182 3.04 7.57 8.77
CA VAL A 182 1.58 7.49 8.90
C VAL A 182 1.08 6.07 9.18
N HIS A 183 1.94 5.22 9.75
CA HIS A 183 1.62 3.88 10.25
C HIS A 183 1.53 3.83 11.79
N ASP A 184 0.88 2.79 12.34
CA ASP A 184 0.82 2.59 13.79
C ASP A 184 2.21 2.37 14.39
N ILE A 185 3.08 1.64 13.65
CA ILE A 185 4.54 1.60 13.83
C ILE A 185 5.18 1.78 12.46
N GLY A 186 6.16 2.68 12.39
CA GLY A 186 7.09 2.85 11.28
C GLY A 186 8.50 2.45 11.71
N LEU A 187 9.21 1.70 10.88
CA LEU A 187 10.58 1.28 11.12
C LEU A 187 11.50 1.77 10.01
N GLU A 188 12.59 2.38 10.39
CA GLU A 188 13.62 2.88 9.49
C GLU A 188 14.99 2.32 9.92
N PRO A 189 15.73 1.62 9.06
CA PRO A 189 17.06 1.13 9.38
C PRO A 189 18.05 2.29 9.48
N VAL A 190 18.93 2.20 10.46
CA VAL A 190 20.00 3.16 10.68
C VAL A 190 21.28 2.41 11.09
N ARG A 191 22.43 3.06 10.88
CA ARG A 191 23.71 2.58 11.40
C ARG A 191 24.27 3.58 12.39
N ASN A 192 24.77 3.06 13.51
CA ASN A 192 25.45 3.89 14.51
C ASN A 192 26.88 4.25 14.04
N ALA A 193 27.60 5.01 14.86
CA ALA A 193 28.98 5.42 14.56
C ALA A 193 29.97 4.23 14.41
N ALA A 194 29.66 3.06 14.99
CA ALA A 194 30.44 1.83 14.83
C ALA A 194 30.04 1.01 13.58
N GLY A 195 29.05 1.49 12.81
CA GLY A 195 28.52 0.81 11.63
C GLY A 195 27.51 -0.30 11.94
N GLU A 196 27.13 -0.49 13.19
CA GLU A 196 26.17 -1.50 13.61
C GLU A 196 24.75 -1.13 13.17
N LEU A 197 23.99 -2.14 12.72
CA LEU A 197 22.61 -1.99 12.29
C LEU A 197 21.67 -1.83 13.49
N GLY A 198 20.77 -0.90 13.37
CA GLY A 198 19.63 -0.71 14.26
C GLY A 198 18.44 -0.14 13.50
N PHE A 199 17.37 0.15 14.23
CA PHE A 199 16.17 0.75 13.68
C PHE A 199 15.78 2.00 14.46
N ARG A 200 15.41 3.06 13.74
CA ARG A 200 14.59 4.13 14.32
C ARG A 200 13.15 3.65 14.38
N VAL A 201 12.47 3.89 15.48
CA VAL A 201 11.11 3.42 15.71
C VAL A 201 10.16 4.60 15.88
N LEU A 202 9.22 4.72 14.93
CA LEU A 202 8.11 5.67 15.02
C LEU A 202 6.86 4.95 15.51
N VAL A 203 6.06 5.64 16.33
CA VAL A 203 4.75 5.13 16.77
C VAL A 203 3.67 6.19 16.69
N GLY A 204 2.42 5.73 16.66
CA GLY A 204 1.26 6.59 16.77
C GLY A 204 0.90 7.36 15.51
N GLY A 205 1.48 6.99 14.37
CA GLY A 205 1.00 7.44 13.07
C GLY A 205 -0.31 6.78 12.67
N GLY A 206 -0.97 7.36 11.68
CA GLY A 206 -2.13 6.73 11.07
C GLY A 206 -3.15 7.69 10.51
N LEU A 207 -3.76 7.25 9.41
CA LEU A 207 -4.82 7.97 8.71
C LEU A 207 -6.21 7.61 9.26
N GLY A 208 -7.26 8.04 8.61
CA GLY A 208 -8.65 7.82 9.00
C GLY A 208 -9.24 9.07 9.66
N ARG A 209 -10.28 8.91 10.48
CA ARG A 209 -11.07 10.04 11.02
C ARG A 209 -10.25 11.12 11.74
N THR A 210 -9.15 10.75 12.37
CA THR A 210 -8.25 11.67 13.07
C THR A 210 -6.84 11.33 12.59
N PRO A 211 -6.38 11.89 11.47
CA PRO A 211 -5.05 11.59 10.95
C PRO A 211 -3.98 12.17 11.90
N VAL A 212 -2.89 11.43 12.05
CA VAL A 212 -1.74 11.81 12.90
C VAL A 212 -0.47 11.32 12.22
N VAL A 213 0.53 12.16 12.15
CA VAL A 213 1.91 11.79 11.85
C VAL A 213 2.55 11.20 13.11
N GLY A 214 3.25 10.08 12.98
CA GLY A 214 3.89 9.37 14.08
C GLY A 214 5.05 10.17 14.70
N SER A 215 5.45 9.76 15.89
CA SER A 215 6.60 10.33 16.59
C SER A 215 7.67 9.25 16.81
N PHE A 216 8.93 9.63 16.71
CA PHE A 216 10.04 8.76 17.11
C PHE A 216 10.00 8.53 18.62
N ILE A 217 10.14 7.26 19.03
CA ILE A 217 10.27 6.87 20.44
C ILE A 217 11.60 6.18 20.72
N ASN A 218 12.33 5.78 19.68
CA ASN A 218 13.66 5.23 19.78
C ASN A 218 14.46 5.62 18.53
N GLU A 219 15.61 6.26 18.71
CA GLU A 219 16.47 6.72 17.61
C GLU A 219 17.45 5.65 17.13
N PHE A 220 17.76 4.65 17.97
CA PHE A 220 18.59 3.51 17.62
C PHE A 220 18.25 2.29 18.48
N LEU A 221 17.40 1.45 17.95
CA LEU A 221 17.10 0.13 18.53
C LEU A 221 18.03 -0.91 17.90
N PRO A 222 18.90 -1.59 18.63
CA PRO A 222 19.68 -2.70 18.09
C PRO A 222 18.76 -3.74 17.41
N TRP A 223 19.17 -4.25 16.26
CA TRP A 223 18.31 -5.17 15.48
C TRP A 223 17.91 -6.44 16.26
N GLN A 224 18.76 -6.88 17.21
CA GLN A 224 18.47 -8.04 18.06
C GLN A 224 17.22 -7.85 18.91
N ASP A 225 16.94 -6.61 19.31
CA ASP A 225 15.82 -6.25 20.17
C ASP A 225 14.54 -5.92 19.39
N LEU A 226 14.56 -6.01 18.04
CA LEU A 226 13.44 -5.56 17.19
C LEU A 226 12.10 -6.22 17.61
N ILE A 227 12.05 -7.54 17.65
CA ILE A 227 10.80 -8.25 17.99
C ILE A 227 10.39 -8.00 19.44
N SER A 228 11.35 -7.99 20.38
CA SER A 228 11.07 -7.70 21.79
C SER A 228 10.48 -6.28 21.96
N TYR A 229 10.99 -5.30 21.21
CA TYR A 229 10.50 -3.93 21.28
C TYR A 229 9.11 -3.77 20.66
N LEU A 230 8.85 -4.44 19.53
CA LEU A 230 7.52 -4.51 18.92
C LEU A 230 6.51 -5.18 19.85
N ASP A 231 6.92 -6.25 20.55
CA ASP A 231 6.10 -6.92 21.56
C ASP A 231 5.77 -5.97 22.71
N ALA A 232 6.76 -5.26 23.25
CA ALA A 232 6.56 -4.24 24.29
C ALA A 232 5.55 -3.15 23.86
N ILE A 233 5.68 -2.60 22.65
CA ILE A 233 4.74 -1.62 22.10
C ILE A 233 3.32 -2.20 22.03
N LEU A 234 3.17 -3.43 21.52
CA LEU A 234 1.87 -4.07 21.37
C LEU A 234 1.23 -4.42 22.73
N ARG A 235 2.02 -4.83 23.73
CA ARG A 235 1.53 -5.08 25.10
C ARG A 235 1.07 -3.80 25.76
N VAL A 236 1.84 -2.72 25.69
CA VAL A 236 1.43 -1.39 26.17
C VAL A 236 0.13 -0.95 25.49
N TYR A 237 0.03 -1.12 24.17
CA TYR A 237 -1.19 -0.80 23.44
C TYR A 237 -2.36 -1.72 23.83
N ASN A 238 -2.14 -3.02 23.99
CA ASN A 238 -3.18 -3.98 24.35
C ASN A 238 -3.73 -3.71 25.76
N ARG A 239 -2.85 -3.29 26.69
CA ARG A 239 -3.18 -2.99 28.09
C ARG A 239 -3.89 -1.64 28.26
N TYR A 240 -3.44 -0.58 27.59
CA TYR A 240 -3.92 0.78 27.79
C TYR A 240 -4.82 1.32 26.67
N GLY A 241 -4.88 0.63 25.52
CA GLY A 241 -5.72 1.01 24.39
C GLY A 241 -7.21 0.89 24.71
N ARG A 242 -8.00 1.86 24.27
CA ARG A 242 -9.45 1.89 24.50
C ARG A 242 -10.15 0.80 23.70
N ARG A 243 -11.13 0.12 24.34
CA ARG A 243 -12.00 -0.89 23.73
C ARG A 243 -13.48 -0.50 23.74
N ASP A 244 -13.86 0.45 24.57
CA ASP A 244 -15.21 0.98 24.72
C ASP A 244 -15.69 1.80 23.53
N ASN A 245 -14.78 2.43 22.80
CA ASN A 245 -15.10 3.29 21.65
C ASN A 245 -14.19 2.97 20.45
N LYS A 246 -14.72 2.26 19.45
CA LYS A 246 -14.00 1.85 18.25
C LYS A 246 -13.37 3.02 17.44
N TYR A 247 -13.88 4.24 17.57
CA TYR A 247 -13.35 5.43 16.90
C TYR A 247 -12.15 6.04 17.63
N LYS A 248 -11.97 5.71 18.91
CA LYS A 248 -10.86 6.17 19.75
C LYS A 248 -9.91 5.04 20.16
N ALA A 249 -9.99 3.89 19.50
CA ALA A 249 -9.27 2.67 19.88
C ALA A 249 -7.89 2.50 19.21
N ARG A 250 -7.53 3.30 18.19
CA ARG A 250 -6.22 3.20 17.52
C ARG A 250 -5.09 3.68 18.44
N ILE A 251 -3.89 3.09 18.28
CA ILE A 251 -2.69 3.42 19.07
C ILE A 251 -2.37 4.92 19.05
N LYS A 252 -2.52 5.61 17.94
CA LYS A 252 -2.30 7.05 17.81
C LYS A 252 -3.10 7.90 18.82
N ILE A 253 -4.28 7.44 19.21
CA ILE A 253 -5.08 8.11 20.24
C ILE A 253 -4.48 7.89 21.62
N LEU A 254 -3.95 6.68 21.89
CA LEU A 254 -3.24 6.39 23.13
C LEU A 254 -1.94 7.19 23.24
N VAL A 255 -1.11 7.18 22.18
CA VAL A 255 0.15 7.94 22.15
C VAL A 255 -0.10 9.43 22.34
N LYS A 256 -1.11 10.00 21.66
CA LYS A 256 -1.48 11.41 21.83
C LYS A 256 -1.97 11.72 23.26
N ALA A 257 -2.67 10.79 23.90
CA ALA A 257 -3.22 10.99 25.26
C ALA A 257 -2.13 10.89 26.33
N LEU A 258 -1.12 10.05 26.14
CA LEU A 258 -0.01 9.86 27.08
C LEU A 258 1.15 10.82 26.82
N THR A 259 1.31 11.34 25.65
CA THR A 259 2.47 11.90 24.96
C THR A 259 3.43 10.81 24.46
N PRO A 260 4.23 11.08 23.41
CA PRO A 260 5.22 10.12 22.92
C PRO A 260 6.25 9.71 23.98
N GLU A 261 6.70 10.65 24.81
CA GLU A 261 7.72 10.44 25.84
C GLU A 261 7.20 9.46 26.91
N VAL A 262 6.02 9.71 27.47
CA VAL A 262 5.40 8.83 28.48
C VAL A 262 5.05 7.47 27.88
N PHE A 263 4.66 7.43 26.61
CA PHE A 263 4.44 6.16 25.91
C PHE A 263 5.75 5.36 25.79
N ALA A 264 6.86 6.01 25.41
CA ALA A 264 8.19 5.41 25.32
C ALA A 264 8.66 4.86 26.68
N GLU A 265 8.50 5.63 27.78
CA GLU A 265 8.82 5.17 29.15
C GLU A 265 8.07 3.86 29.50
N LYS A 266 6.79 3.75 29.13
CA LYS A 266 6.02 2.52 29.34
C LYS A 266 6.52 1.35 28.50
N VAL A 267 6.95 1.61 27.27
CA VAL A 267 7.54 0.59 26.39
C VAL A 267 8.88 0.11 26.96
N GLU A 268 9.74 1.03 27.41
CA GLU A 268 11.03 0.66 28.05
C GLU A 268 10.81 -0.13 29.35
N ALA A 269 9.81 0.21 30.14
CA ALA A 269 9.47 -0.54 31.35
C ALA A 269 9.03 -1.99 31.02
N GLU A 270 8.29 -2.18 29.92
CA GLU A 270 7.88 -3.52 29.45
C GLU A 270 9.10 -4.30 28.88
N MET A 271 10.04 -3.61 28.22
CA MET A 271 11.26 -4.20 27.67
C MET A 271 12.14 -4.87 28.73
N VAL A 272 12.12 -4.41 29.97
CA VAL A 272 12.90 -5.03 31.08
C VAL A 272 12.60 -6.52 31.21
N HIS A 273 11.37 -6.93 30.94
CA HIS A 273 10.92 -8.32 31.05
C HIS A 273 11.16 -9.14 29.77
N LEU A 274 11.41 -8.49 28.64
CA LEU A 274 11.53 -9.13 27.31
C LEU A 274 12.98 -9.25 26.86
N ARG A 275 13.85 -8.34 27.31
CA ARG A 275 15.26 -8.28 26.86
C ARG A 275 16.01 -9.56 27.22
N GLY A 276 16.68 -10.14 26.22
CA GLY A 276 17.38 -11.42 26.36
C GLY A 276 16.45 -12.65 26.43
N GLY A 277 15.14 -12.46 26.25
CA GLY A 277 14.14 -13.54 26.22
C GLY A 277 13.97 -14.21 24.86
N SER A 278 12.90 -14.97 24.72
CA SER A 278 12.59 -15.76 23.51
C SER A 278 12.31 -14.93 22.25
N THR A 279 12.02 -13.65 22.40
CA THR A 279 11.77 -12.69 21.30
C THR A 279 13.03 -11.92 20.90
N THR A 280 14.18 -12.15 21.56
CA THR A 280 15.46 -11.58 21.13
C THR A 280 15.94 -12.31 19.89
N LEU A 281 16.13 -11.57 18.79
CA LEU A 281 16.58 -12.16 17.53
C LEU A 281 18.04 -12.60 17.61
N THR A 282 18.29 -13.76 17.04
CA THR A 282 19.66 -14.28 16.85
C THR A 282 20.09 -14.11 15.40
N GLU A 283 21.40 -14.08 15.18
CA GLU A 283 21.94 -14.06 13.83
C GLU A 283 21.49 -15.28 13.01
N ALA A 284 21.42 -16.45 13.64
CA ALA A 284 20.93 -17.69 13.01
C ALA A 284 19.50 -17.55 12.49
N GLU A 285 18.60 -16.88 13.25
CA GLU A 285 17.23 -16.65 12.83
C GLU A 285 17.15 -15.63 11.66
N VAL A 286 17.89 -14.55 11.74
CA VAL A 286 17.96 -13.58 10.63
C VAL A 286 18.51 -14.24 9.37
N GLN A 287 19.56 -15.05 9.48
CA GLN A 287 20.12 -15.80 8.34
C GLN A 287 19.14 -16.84 7.79
N ARG A 288 18.40 -17.56 8.66
CA ARG A 288 17.36 -18.52 8.25
C ARG A 288 16.34 -17.88 7.33
N VAL A 289 15.91 -16.67 7.63
CA VAL A 289 14.94 -15.94 6.81
C VAL A 289 15.60 -15.29 5.59
N SER A 290 16.76 -14.65 5.77
CA SER A 290 17.44 -13.90 4.70
C SER A 290 17.85 -14.77 3.51
N ARG A 291 18.15 -16.06 3.73
CA ARG A 291 18.47 -17.01 2.64
C ARG A 291 17.40 -17.15 1.56
N HIS A 292 16.16 -16.74 1.85
CA HIS A 292 15.06 -16.73 0.89
C HIS A 292 14.98 -15.45 0.02
N PHE A 293 15.81 -14.45 0.33
CA PHE A 293 15.82 -13.13 -0.31
C PHE A 293 17.20 -12.81 -0.92
N VAL A 294 17.87 -13.84 -1.41
CA VAL A 294 19.11 -13.66 -2.15
C VAL A 294 18.86 -13.01 -3.51
N ASP A 295 19.85 -12.28 -3.99
CA ASP A 295 19.83 -11.73 -5.35
C ASP A 295 19.70 -12.87 -6.37
N PRO A 296 18.97 -12.68 -7.47
CA PRO A 296 18.96 -13.64 -8.57
C PRO A 296 20.33 -13.68 -9.28
N ASP A 297 20.51 -14.64 -10.18
CA ASP A 297 21.76 -14.81 -10.95
C ASP A 297 21.91 -13.69 -11.99
N TYR A 298 22.23 -12.48 -11.52
CA TYR A 298 22.44 -11.34 -12.39
C TYR A 298 23.64 -11.54 -13.31
N LEU A 299 23.46 -11.16 -14.58
CA LEU A 299 24.56 -11.04 -15.51
C LEU A 299 25.42 -9.80 -15.19
N ALA A 300 26.69 -9.85 -15.46
CA ALA A 300 27.55 -8.67 -15.43
C ALA A 300 27.29 -7.84 -16.71
N LEU A 301 26.53 -6.78 -16.58
CA LEU A 301 26.10 -5.92 -17.68
C LEU A 301 26.51 -4.47 -17.40
N ASP A 302 26.83 -3.75 -18.48
CA ASP A 302 26.97 -2.30 -18.44
C ASP A 302 25.61 -1.62 -18.60
N ASN A 303 25.52 -0.36 -18.15
CA ASN A 303 24.34 0.48 -18.39
C ASN A 303 24.21 0.81 -19.88
N VAL A 304 22.98 0.82 -20.35
CA VAL A 304 22.65 1.12 -21.76
C VAL A 304 22.56 2.64 -21.99
N ASP A 305 23.21 3.13 -23.04
CA ASP A 305 22.93 4.47 -23.57
C ASP A 305 21.68 4.42 -24.45
N TYR A 306 20.62 5.11 -24.01
CA TYR A 306 19.35 5.17 -24.72
C TYR A 306 19.22 6.31 -25.71
N SER A 307 20.25 7.17 -25.92
CA SER A 307 20.16 8.40 -26.74
C SER A 307 19.59 8.17 -28.14
N ALA A 308 20.01 7.10 -28.81
CA ALA A 308 19.52 6.74 -30.13
C ALA A 308 18.07 6.21 -30.14
N LEU A 309 17.71 5.42 -29.11
CA LEU A 309 16.35 4.89 -28.95
C LEU A 309 15.37 6.01 -28.58
N ASP A 310 15.76 6.89 -27.67
CA ASP A 310 14.95 8.04 -27.23
C ASP A 310 14.67 9.00 -28.42
N ALA A 311 15.68 9.26 -29.27
CA ALA A 311 15.49 10.07 -30.44
C ALA A 311 14.59 9.40 -31.50
N GLY A 312 14.69 8.07 -31.64
CA GLY A 312 13.88 7.30 -32.60
C GLY A 312 12.46 7.04 -32.13
N TYR A 313 12.25 6.98 -30.81
CA TYR A 313 10.97 6.61 -30.18
C TYR A 313 10.61 7.56 -29.02
N PRO A 314 10.09 8.77 -29.29
CA PRO A 314 9.74 9.74 -28.25
C PRO A 314 8.75 9.20 -27.20
N GLY A 315 7.83 8.30 -27.58
CA GLY A 315 6.91 7.65 -26.65
C GLY A 315 7.62 6.70 -25.69
N PHE A 316 8.68 6.01 -26.14
CA PHE A 316 9.54 5.21 -25.28
C PHE A 316 10.32 6.08 -24.30
N ALA A 317 10.90 7.17 -24.77
CA ALA A 317 11.64 8.12 -23.93
C ALA A 317 10.76 8.66 -22.78
N ARG A 318 9.54 9.10 -23.08
CA ARG A 318 8.56 9.55 -22.09
C ARG A 318 8.22 8.44 -21.08
N TRP A 319 7.87 7.25 -21.57
CA TRP A 319 7.55 6.14 -20.70
C TRP A 319 8.75 5.76 -19.82
N ARG A 320 9.93 5.65 -20.39
CA ARG A 320 11.14 5.32 -19.66
C ARG A 320 11.42 6.33 -18.53
N SER A 321 11.26 7.64 -18.80
CA SER A 321 11.52 8.69 -17.81
C SER A 321 10.60 8.64 -16.59
N ARG A 322 9.39 8.09 -16.72
CA ARG A 322 8.41 8.00 -15.62
C ARG A 322 8.27 6.60 -15.04
N ASN A 323 8.27 5.60 -15.87
CA ASN A 323 7.94 4.22 -15.46
C ASN A 323 9.18 3.40 -15.06
N THR A 324 10.39 3.96 -15.10
CA THR A 324 11.59 3.24 -14.68
C THR A 324 12.29 3.92 -13.51
N ARG A 325 12.94 3.09 -12.69
CA ARG A 325 13.73 3.55 -11.55
C ARG A 325 15.08 2.85 -11.51
N ALA A 326 16.12 3.60 -11.11
CA ALA A 326 17.48 3.08 -11.01
C ALA A 326 17.56 1.85 -10.10
N HIS A 327 18.27 0.83 -10.56
CA HIS A 327 18.53 -0.41 -9.85
C HIS A 327 19.92 -0.40 -9.22
N LYS A 328 20.10 -1.08 -8.07
CA LYS A 328 21.40 -1.18 -7.40
C LYS A 328 22.47 -1.91 -8.24
N ARG A 329 22.05 -2.75 -9.21
CA ARG A 329 22.94 -3.48 -10.13
C ARG A 329 23.03 -2.75 -11.46
N PRO A 330 24.26 -2.47 -11.97
CA PRO A 330 24.44 -1.94 -13.34
C PRO A 330 23.79 -2.85 -14.38
N GLY A 331 23.29 -2.25 -15.46
CA GLY A 331 22.64 -2.97 -16.56
C GLY A 331 21.21 -3.45 -16.28
N TYR A 332 20.68 -3.20 -15.05
CA TYR A 332 19.31 -3.50 -14.66
C TYR A 332 18.52 -2.23 -14.32
N VAL A 333 17.20 -2.35 -14.31
CA VAL A 333 16.27 -1.25 -14.02
C VAL A 333 14.98 -1.83 -13.44
N ALA A 334 14.37 -1.15 -12.48
CA ALA A 334 13.03 -1.49 -12.02
C ALA A 334 11.98 -0.78 -12.88
N VAL A 335 10.94 -1.49 -13.29
CA VAL A 335 9.89 -1.00 -14.20
C VAL A 335 8.54 -1.02 -13.51
N THR A 336 7.86 0.12 -13.46
CA THR A 336 6.50 0.25 -12.95
C THR A 336 5.49 0.14 -14.09
N LEU A 337 4.59 -0.84 -13.98
CA LEU A 337 3.45 -1.04 -14.86
C LEU A 337 2.29 -0.20 -14.31
N SER A 338 1.87 0.80 -15.08
CA SER A 338 0.74 1.64 -14.69
C SER A 338 -0.58 0.85 -14.81
N LEU A 339 -1.35 0.82 -13.74
CA LEU A 339 -2.70 0.26 -13.70
C LEU A 339 -3.78 1.36 -13.78
N LYS A 340 -3.44 2.48 -14.40
CA LYS A 340 -4.28 3.69 -14.43
C LYS A 340 -4.34 4.32 -15.81
N PRO A 341 -4.63 3.52 -16.87
CA PRO A 341 -4.95 4.11 -18.17
C PRO A 341 -6.28 4.86 -18.06
N THR A 342 -6.48 5.87 -18.90
CA THR A 342 -7.70 6.69 -18.92
C THR A 342 -8.95 5.83 -19.05
N GLY A 343 -9.91 6.01 -18.16
CA GLY A 343 -11.20 5.31 -18.15
C GLY A 343 -11.19 3.91 -17.53
N VAL A 344 -10.11 3.52 -16.85
CA VAL A 344 -10.02 2.30 -16.05
C VAL A 344 -9.97 2.65 -14.57
N ALA A 345 -10.67 1.89 -13.75
CA ALA A 345 -10.64 2.05 -12.30
C ALA A 345 -9.21 1.85 -11.78
N PRO A 346 -8.64 2.82 -11.03
CA PRO A 346 -7.26 2.71 -10.55
C PRO A 346 -6.98 1.44 -9.75
N GLY A 347 -5.95 0.71 -10.14
CA GLY A 347 -5.49 -0.49 -9.45
C GLY A 347 -6.19 -1.79 -9.88
N ASP A 348 -7.10 -1.76 -10.84
CA ASP A 348 -7.77 -2.95 -11.35
C ASP A 348 -6.98 -3.60 -12.50
N LEU A 349 -6.98 -4.94 -12.50
CA LEU A 349 -6.43 -5.79 -13.58
C LEU A 349 -7.44 -6.88 -13.95
N THR A 350 -7.65 -7.09 -15.23
CA THR A 350 -8.41 -8.24 -15.72
C THR A 350 -7.63 -9.54 -15.50
N ASP A 351 -8.36 -10.68 -15.52
CA ASP A 351 -7.77 -12.02 -15.46
C ASP A 351 -6.72 -12.24 -16.57
N LYS A 352 -6.97 -11.76 -17.77
CA LYS A 352 -6.02 -11.82 -18.91
C LYS A 352 -4.79 -10.95 -18.67
N GLN A 353 -4.97 -9.78 -18.08
CA GLN A 353 -3.85 -8.91 -17.71
C GLN A 353 -2.99 -9.53 -16.61
N LEU A 354 -3.59 -10.22 -15.62
CA LEU A 354 -2.85 -10.97 -14.61
C LEU A 354 -2.01 -12.09 -15.26
N ASP A 355 -2.57 -12.86 -16.19
CA ASP A 355 -1.81 -13.89 -16.93
C ASP A 355 -0.65 -13.23 -17.72
N ALA A 356 -0.91 -12.13 -18.44
CA ALA A 356 0.14 -11.39 -19.18
C ALA A 356 1.26 -10.88 -18.25
N VAL A 357 0.91 -10.32 -17.08
CA VAL A 357 1.92 -9.87 -16.10
C VAL A 357 2.76 -11.04 -15.58
N ALA A 358 2.17 -12.22 -15.39
CA ALA A 358 2.92 -13.43 -15.01
C ALA A 358 3.92 -13.84 -16.10
N ASP A 359 3.52 -13.80 -17.37
CA ASP A 359 4.40 -14.08 -18.51
C ASP A 359 5.55 -13.07 -18.63
N LEU A 360 5.23 -11.78 -18.44
CA LEU A 360 6.24 -10.71 -18.44
C LEU A 360 7.22 -10.86 -17.27
N ALA A 361 6.75 -11.22 -16.08
CA ALA A 361 7.61 -11.44 -14.93
C ALA A 361 8.59 -12.60 -15.15
N GLU A 362 8.12 -13.74 -15.72
CA GLU A 362 8.99 -14.87 -16.07
C GLU A 362 10.03 -14.51 -17.11
N ARG A 363 9.67 -13.70 -18.09
CA ARG A 363 10.54 -13.36 -19.22
C ARG A 363 11.55 -12.27 -18.89
N TYR A 364 11.16 -11.28 -18.07
CA TYR A 364 11.91 -10.04 -17.87
C TYR A 364 12.39 -9.80 -16.44
N SER A 365 11.85 -10.50 -15.42
CA SER A 365 12.12 -10.21 -14.00
C SER A 365 12.24 -11.46 -13.14
N PHE A 366 12.95 -12.48 -13.63
CA PHE A 366 13.23 -13.75 -12.93
C PHE A 366 12.00 -14.43 -12.32
N GLY A 367 10.81 -14.20 -12.89
CA GLY A 367 9.54 -14.76 -12.44
C GLY A 367 8.94 -14.06 -11.19
N PHE A 368 9.48 -12.90 -10.79
CA PHE A 368 9.00 -12.15 -9.65
C PHE A 368 8.45 -10.77 -10.04
N LEU A 369 7.47 -10.33 -9.28
CA LEU A 369 6.91 -8.99 -9.39
C LEU A 369 6.50 -8.46 -8.01
N ARG A 370 6.11 -7.19 -7.96
CA ARG A 370 5.67 -6.56 -6.72
C ARG A 370 4.45 -5.69 -6.94
N THR A 371 3.64 -5.58 -5.90
CA THR A 371 2.55 -4.60 -5.81
C THR A 371 3.03 -3.37 -5.05
N SER A 372 2.59 -2.18 -5.42
CA SER A 372 2.97 -0.94 -4.77
C SER A 372 1.86 -0.34 -3.91
N HIS A 373 2.22 0.61 -3.05
CA HIS A 373 1.29 1.43 -2.28
C HIS A 373 0.42 2.31 -3.18
N GLU A 374 0.96 2.71 -4.34
CA GLU A 374 0.28 3.50 -5.35
C GLU A 374 -0.63 2.65 -6.25
N GLN A 375 -0.88 1.38 -5.90
CA GLN A 375 -1.77 0.49 -6.67
C GLN A 375 -1.26 0.22 -8.10
N ASN A 376 0.06 0.06 -8.26
CA ASN A 376 0.73 -0.34 -9.50
C ASN A 376 1.45 -1.69 -9.31
N ILE A 377 1.99 -2.26 -10.39
CA ILE A 377 2.85 -3.44 -10.38
C ILE A 377 4.26 -3.07 -10.78
N ILE A 378 5.24 -3.75 -10.18
CA ILE A 378 6.67 -3.54 -10.43
C ILE A 378 7.29 -4.84 -10.95
N LEU A 379 7.97 -4.77 -12.08
CA LEU A 379 8.99 -5.73 -12.51
C LEU A 379 10.34 -5.19 -12.02
N ALA A 380 10.89 -5.82 -11.00
CA ALA A 380 11.98 -5.20 -10.23
C ALA A 380 13.36 -5.35 -10.90
N ASP A 381 13.55 -6.37 -11.74
CA ASP A 381 14.87 -6.87 -12.15
C ASP A 381 14.99 -6.94 -13.68
N VAL A 382 14.60 -5.88 -14.40
CA VAL A 382 14.57 -5.85 -15.87
C VAL A 382 15.95 -5.49 -16.41
N GLU A 383 16.48 -6.29 -17.36
CA GLU A 383 17.70 -5.94 -18.08
C GLU A 383 17.48 -4.69 -18.95
N GLN A 384 18.32 -3.68 -18.79
CA GLN A 384 18.22 -2.43 -19.54
C GLN A 384 18.21 -2.65 -21.07
N ARG A 385 18.97 -3.63 -21.57
CA ARG A 385 19.02 -3.95 -23.01
C ARG A 385 17.70 -4.51 -23.56
N GLN A 386 16.81 -5.01 -22.70
CA GLN A 386 15.50 -5.56 -23.08
C GLN A 386 14.36 -4.54 -22.90
N LEU A 387 14.65 -3.36 -22.36
CA LEU A 387 13.65 -2.39 -21.94
C LEU A 387 12.73 -1.93 -23.08
N HIS A 388 13.28 -1.72 -24.29
CA HIS A 388 12.49 -1.31 -25.44
C HIS A 388 11.53 -2.43 -25.91
N ALA A 389 11.99 -3.69 -25.91
CA ALA A 389 11.15 -4.84 -26.24
C ALA A 389 10.01 -5.00 -25.22
N LEU A 390 10.33 -4.89 -23.94
CA LEU A 390 9.34 -4.91 -22.86
C LEU A 390 8.31 -3.78 -23.04
N TRP A 391 8.74 -2.56 -23.36
CA TRP A 391 7.83 -1.43 -23.57
C TRP A 391 6.81 -1.70 -24.68
N LEU A 392 7.22 -2.33 -25.79
CA LEU A 392 6.30 -2.70 -26.88
C LEU A 392 5.23 -3.68 -26.37
N GLU A 393 5.61 -4.71 -25.63
CA GLU A 393 4.67 -5.69 -25.07
C GLU A 393 3.75 -5.03 -24.01
N LEU A 394 4.29 -4.14 -23.17
CA LEU A 394 3.48 -3.41 -22.19
C LEU A 394 2.44 -2.50 -22.86
N ARG A 395 2.75 -1.92 -24.02
CA ARG A 395 1.76 -1.15 -24.80
C ARG A 395 0.60 -2.03 -25.28
N GLU A 396 0.89 -3.21 -25.79
CA GLU A 396 -0.13 -4.16 -26.24
C GLU A 396 -1.01 -4.66 -25.08
N ALA A 397 -0.41 -4.87 -23.90
CA ALA A 397 -1.10 -5.30 -22.70
C ALA A 397 -1.83 -4.18 -21.94
N GLY A 398 -1.63 -2.90 -22.33
CA GLY A 398 -2.27 -1.75 -21.70
C GLY A 398 -1.60 -1.25 -20.41
N PHE A 399 -0.30 -1.51 -20.21
CA PHE A 399 0.46 -1.15 -19.00
C PHE A 399 1.49 -0.04 -19.19
N ALA A 400 1.63 0.47 -20.42
CA ALA A 400 2.66 1.44 -20.76
C ALA A 400 2.19 2.90 -20.69
N THR A 401 1.19 3.22 -19.87
CA THR A 401 0.80 4.62 -19.66
C THR A 401 1.94 5.36 -18.93
N PRO A 402 2.48 6.46 -19.51
CA PRO A 402 3.64 7.15 -18.95
C PRO A 402 3.23 8.19 -17.90
N ASN A 403 2.48 7.77 -16.89
CA ASN A 403 1.88 8.67 -15.90
C ASN A 403 2.35 8.46 -14.46
N ILE A 404 3.35 7.63 -14.21
CA ILE A 404 3.82 7.34 -12.86
C ILE A 404 4.31 8.63 -12.16
N GLY A 405 3.71 8.92 -10.99
CA GLY A 405 3.96 10.14 -10.22
C GLY A 405 3.29 11.40 -10.77
N LEU A 406 2.57 11.33 -11.91
CA LEU A 406 1.82 12.46 -12.46
C LEU A 406 0.38 12.50 -11.90
N LEU A 407 -0.33 13.60 -12.13
CA LEU A 407 -1.69 13.83 -11.61
C LEU A 407 -2.67 12.67 -11.87
N THR A 408 -2.51 11.93 -12.96
CA THR A 408 -3.37 10.80 -13.34
C THR A 408 -2.90 9.45 -12.79
N ASP A 409 -1.77 9.39 -12.07
CA ASP A 409 -1.37 8.22 -11.27
C ASP A 409 -2.19 8.16 -9.96
N ILE A 410 -3.49 8.22 -10.08
CA ILE A 410 -4.45 8.41 -8.99
C ILE A 410 -4.47 7.21 -8.04
N ILE A 411 -4.30 7.44 -6.74
CA ILE A 411 -4.60 6.45 -5.71
C ILE A 411 -6.08 6.53 -5.37
N CYS A 412 -6.82 5.44 -5.56
CA CYS A 412 -8.27 5.43 -5.37
C CYS A 412 -8.73 4.18 -4.61
N CYS A 413 -9.53 4.34 -3.57
CA CYS A 413 -10.24 3.20 -2.99
C CYS A 413 -11.54 2.94 -3.78
N PRO A 414 -12.13 1.72 -3.71
CA PRO A 414 -13.38 1.43 -4.43
C PRO A 414 -14.57 2.33 -4.05
N GLY A 415 -14.54 2.95 -2.87
CA GLY A 415 -15.60 3.86 -2.43
C GLY A 415 -17.00 3.24 -2.42
N GLY A 416 -18.02 4.09 -2.64
CA GLY A 416 -19.44 3.70 -2.66
C GLY A 416 -19.83 2.77 -3.81
N ASP A 417 -18.94 2.55 -4.76
CA ASP A 417 -19.18 1.59 -5.85
C ASP A 417 -19.31 0.16 -5.32
N TYR A 418 -18.53 -0.21 -4.29
CA TYR A 418 -18.57 -1.55 -3.67
C TYR A 418 -18.66 -1.52 -2.15
N CYS A 419 -18.00 -0.58 -1.47
CA CYS A 419 -17.81 -0.61 -0.03
C CYS A 419 -19.04 -0.16 0.75
N SER A 420 -19.55 -1.01 1.64
CA SER A 420 -20.70 -0.69 2.51
C SER A 420 -20.42 0.41 3.55
N LEU A 421 -19.15 0.75 3.78
CA LEU A 421 -18.72 1.78 4.74
C LEU A 421 -18.50 3.14 4.07
N ALA A 422 -18.57 3.22 2.75
CA ALA A 422 -18.32 4.45 2.02
C ALA A 422 -19.50 5.42 2.10
N ASN A 423 -19.19 6.71 2.09
CA ASN A 423 -20.14 7.82 2.04
C ASN A 423 -20.41 8.27 0.61
N ALA A 424 -19.44 8.06 -0.29
CA ALA A 424 -19.54 8.46 -1.70
C ALA A 424 -18.73 7.51 -2.59
N LYS A 425 -19.04 7.51 -3.88
CA LYS A 425 -18.32 6.79 -4.91
C LYS A 425 -16.95 7.43 -5.16
N SER A 426 -15.94 6.63 -5.49
CA SER A 426 -14.60 7.13 -5.75
C SER A 426 -14.16 6.92 -7.20
N ILE A 427 -14.54 5.82 -7.81
CA ILE A 427 -14.13 5.45 -9.17
C ILE A 427 -14.62 6.47 -10.21
N PRO A 428 -15.89 6.92 -10.23
CA PRO A 428 -16.34 7.92 -11.20
C PRO A 428 -15.58 9.25 -11.10
N ILE A 429 -15.14 9.63 -9.90
CA ILE A 429 -14.31 10.85 -9.70
C ILE A 429 -12.95 10.65 -10.34
N ALA A 430 -12.30 9.50 -10.06
CA ALA A 430 -10.99 9.19 -10.66
C ALA A 430 -11.07 9.21 -12.20
N GLU A 431 -12.07 8.53 -12.78
CA GLU A 431 -12.25 8.49 -14.22
C GLU A 431 -12.56 9.88 -14.85
N SER A 432 -13.33 10.72 -14.18
CA SER A 432 -13.62 12.08 -14.67
C SER A 432 -12.36 12.94 -14.72
N ILE A 433 -11.50 12.82 -13.70
CA ILE A 433 -10.21 13.52 -13.66
C ILE A 433 -9.26 12.96 -14.72
N GLN A 434 -9.15 11.63 -14.86
CA GLN A 434 -8.33 11.01 -15.90
C GLN A 434 -8.72 11.51 -17.30
N ARG A 435 -10.02 11.60 -17.61
CA ARG A 435 -10.50 12.11 -18.92
C ARG A 435 -10.25 13.60 -19.12
N ARG A 436 -10.30 14.41 -18.06
CA ARG A 436 -10.02 15.85 -18.13
C ARG A 436 -8.54 16.13 -18.37
N PHE A 437 -7.64 15.28 -17.85
CA PHE A 437 -6.20 15.44 -17.89
C PHE A 437 -5.53 14.30 -18.67
N ASP A 438 -6.06 13.94 -19.85
CA ASP A 438 -5.50 12.90 -20.71
C ASP A 438 -4.40 13.42 -21.69
N ASP A 439 -4.19 14.73 -21.74
CA ASP A 439 -3.10 15.34 -22.48
C ASP A 439 -1.76 15.11 -21.77
N LEU A 440 -0.94 14.22 -22.35
CA LEU A 440 0.36 13.85 -21.80
C LEU A 440 1.37 15.03 -21.82
N ASP A 441 1.32 15.90 -22.82
CA ASP A 441 2.23 17.04 -22.88
C ASP A 441 1.98 18.00 -21.72
N TYR A 442 0.70 18.24 -21.42
CA TYR A 442 0.30 19.02 -20.26
C TYR A 442 0.67 18.35 -18.93
N LEU A 443 0.44 17.04 -18.80
CA LEU A 443 0.82 16.29 -17.58
C LEU A 443 2.33 16.34 -17.31
N PHE A 444 3.15 16.24 -18.36
CA PHE A 444 4.60 16.35 -18.22
C PHE A 444 5.04 17.76 -17.86
N ASP A 445 4.38 18.79 -18.38
CA ASP A 445 4.66 20.19 -18.05
C ASP A 445 4.35 20.51 -16.58
N ILE A 446 3.20 20.06 -16.05
CA ILE A 446 2.83 20.31 -14.65
C ILE A 446 3.62 19.44 -13.66
N GLY A 447 4.22 18.34 -14.11
CA GLY A 447 5.12 17.50 -13.32
C GLY A 447 4.42 16.66 -12.24
N GLU A 448 5.13 16.37 -11.16
CA GLU A 448 4.71 15.43 -10.12
C GLU A 448 3.62 16.00 -9.21
N ILE A 449 2.48 15.29 -9.16
CA ILE A 449 1.34 15.63 -8.29
C ILE A 449 0.66 14.36 -7.81
N ASP A 450 0.67 14.12 -6.50
CA ASP A 450 -0.03 12.99 -5.88
C ASP A 450 -1.50 13.36 -5.66
N LEU A 451 -2.41 12.66 -6.34
CA LEU A 451 -3.85 12.79 -6.16
C LEU A 451 -4.44 11.53 -5.55
N ASN A 452 -5.03 11.66 -4.38
CA ASN A 452 -5.51 10.54 -3.57
C ASN A 452 -7.01 10.66 -3.26
N ILE A 453 -7.80 9.62 -3.56
CA ILE A 453 -9.25 9.62 -3.40
C ILE A 453 -9.71 8.55 -2.41
N SER A 454 -10.51 8.94 -1.44
CA SER A 454 -11.17 8.03 -0.50
C SER A 454 -12.68 8.29 -0.43
N GLY A 455 -13.49 7.25 -0.59
CA GLY A 455 -14.95 7.34 -0.50
C GLY A 455 -15.50 7.54 0.91
N CYS A 456 -14.67 7.55 1.94
CA CYS A 456 -15.05 7.86 3.33
C CYS A 456 -13.83 8.18 4.21
N MET A 457 -14.13 8.63 5.43
CA MET A 457 -13.12 8.98 6.44
C MET A 457 -12.23 7.82 6.94
N ASN A 458 -12.41 6.58 6.47
CA ASN A 458 -11.47 5.50 6.76
C ASN A 458 -10.13 5.68 6.01
N ALA A 459 -10.08 6.58 5.04
CA ALA A 459 -8.89 6.98 4.30
C ALA A 459 -8.14 5.80 3.65
N CYS A 460 -8.89 4.89 3.03
CA CYS A 460 -8.29 3.73 2.37
C CYS A 460 -7.46 4.12 1.14
N GLY A 461 -7.81 5.22 0.45
CA GLY A 461 -7.03 5.82 -0.63
C GLY A 461 -6.02 6.86 -0.15
N HIS A 462 -5.73 6.94 1.15
CA HIS A 462 -4.68 7.80 1.72
C HIS A 462 -4.82 9.31 1.43
N HIS A 463 -6.04 9.82 1.19
CA HIS A 463 -6.30 11.21 0.82
C HIS A 463 -5.69 12.29 1.74
N HIS A 464 -5.40 11.96 3.00
CA HIS A 464 -4.78 12.92 3.93
C HIS A 464 -3.34 13.28 3.59
N VAL A 465 -2.65 12.41 2.85
CA VAL A 465 -1.22 12.56 2.53
C VAL A 465 -0.96 12.70 1.03
N GLY A 466 -1.97 12.80 0.19
CA GLY A 466 -1.82 13.23 -1.20
C GLY A 466 -1.61 14.74 -1.28
N HIS A 467 -0.82 15.20 -2.24
CA HIS A 467 -0.68 16.63 -2.54
C HIS A 467 -2.06 17.27 -2.72
N ILE A 468 -2.95 16.55 -3.41
CA ILE A 468 -4.38 16.82 -3.51
C ILE A 468 -5.12 15.60 -2.95
N GLY A 469 -5.90 15.80 -1.90
CA GLY A 469 -6.72 14.75 -1.28
C GLY A 469 -8.20 14.99 -1.51
N ILE A 470 -8.93 13.94 -1.93
CA ILE A 470 -10.39 13.98 -2.13
C ILE A 470 -11.04 12.99 -1.17
N LEU A 471 -11.99 13.48 -0.37
CA LEU A 471 -12.75 12.71 0.61
C LEU A 471 -14.23 12.72 0.27
N GLY A 472 -14.82 11.55 0.03
CA GLY A 472 -16.25 11.37 -0.07
C GLY A 472 -16.95 11.59 1.28
N VAL A 473 -17.95 12.45 1.29
CA VAL A 473 -18.77 12.78 2.46
C VAL A 473 -20.26 12.66 2.11
N ASP A 474 -21.08 12.31 3.10
CA ASP A 474 -22.53 12.30 2.98
C ASP A 474 -23.11 13.60 3.55
N LYS A 475 -24.02 14.24 2.81
CA LYS A 475 -24.81 15.37 3.27
C LYS A 475 -26.28 15.07 3.05
N LYS A 476 -26.96 14.61 4.07
CA LYS A 476 -28.42 14.32 4.05
C LYS A 476 -28.81 13.27 3.00
N GLY A 477 -27.94 12.26 2.77
CA GLY A 477 -28.15 11.18 1.81
C GLY A 477 -27.63 11.47 0.40
N GLU A 478 -27.01 12.62 0.17
CA GLU A 478 -26.38 12.99 -1.11
C GLU A 478 -24.86 12.90 -1.00
N GLU A 479 -24.22 12.46 -2.10
CA GLU A 479 -22.76 12.31 -2.20
C GLU A 479 -22.09 13.65 -2.52
N PHE A 480 -21.15 14.05 -1.68
CA PHE A 480 -20.30 15.23 -1.88
C PHE A 480 -18.83 14.87 -1.68
N TYR A 481 -17.94 15.76 -2.11
CA TYR A 481 -16.51 15.55 -2.08
C TYR A 481 -15.78 16.74 -1.46
N GLN A 482 -15.02 16.49 -0.42
CA GLN A 482 -14.21 17.48 0.27
C GLN A 482 -12.77 17.39 -0.23
N VAL A 483 -12.18 18.52 -0.62
CA VAL A 483 -10.81 18.61 -1.11
C VAL A 483 -9.89 19.11 0.01
N SER A 484 -8.69 18.54 0.09
CA SER A 484 -7.59 18.99 0.94
C SER A 484 -6.30 19.13 0.12
N LEU A 485 -5.43 20.07 0.51
CA LEU A 485 -4.17 20.35 -0.17
C LEU A 485 -2.98 20.31 0.79
N GLY A 486 -1.82 19.96 0.28
CA GLY A 486 -0.55 20.03 1.02
C GLY A 486 -0.23 18.81 1.86
N GLY A 487 -0.86 17.66 1.59
CA GLY A 487 -0.43 16.38 2.12
C GLY A 487 0.86 15.91 1.47
N ASN A 488 1.63 15.09 2.19
CA ASN A 488 2.84 14.43 1.70
C ASN A 488 3.02 13.12 2.47
N ALA A 489 3.26 12.02 1.78
CA ALA A 489 3.48 10.70 2.38
C ALA A 489 4.96 10.37 2.60
N ALA A 490 5.86 11.05 1.89
CA ALA A 490 7.31 10.85 1.98
C ALA A 490 7.88 11.36 3.32
N ARG A 491 9.20 11.23 3.49
CA ARG A 491 9.91 11.73 4.68
C ARG A 491 9.54 13.18 5.01
N GLY A 492 9.25 13.45 6.29
CA GLY A 492 8.68 14.72 6.73
C GLY A 492 7.20 14.82 6.38
N ALA A 493 6.46 13.75 6.55
CA ALA A 493 5.05 13.63 6.19
C ALA A 493 4.21 14.81 6.70
N SER A 494 3.30 15.27 5.86
CA SER A 494 2.35 16.32 6.19
C SER A 494 0.92 15.89 5.89
N LEU A 495 -0.02 16.45 6.65
CA LEU A 495 -1.45 16.22 6.45
C LEU A 495 -2.08 17.36 5.68
N GLY A 496 -2.82 17.04 4.63
CA GLY A 496 -3.53 18.02 3.83
C GLY A 496 -4.52 18.86 4.65
N LYS A 497 -4.58 20.15 4.36
CA LYS A 497 -5.54 21.09 4.95
C LYS A 497 -6.78 21.15 4.08
N ILE A 498 -7.96 21.14 4.70
CA ILE A 498 -9.25 21.24 4.02
C ILE A 498 -9.35 22.59 3.29
N LEU A 499 -9.68 22.55 2.00
CA LEU A 499 -9.82 23.73 1.14
C LEU A 499 -11.04 24.59 1.54
N GLY A 500 -12.18 23.94 1.86
CA GLY A 500 -13.42 24.63 2.22
C GLY A 500 -14.66 23.72 2.13
N PRO A 501 -15.85 24.23 1.79
CA PRO A 501 -17.05 23.45 1.55
C PRO A 501 -16.84 22.36 0.50
N SER A 502 -17.57 21.26 0.61
CA SER A 502 -17.51 20.15 -0.35
C SER A 502 -18.30 20.45 -1.63
N PHE A 503 -17.93 19.75 -2.70
CA PHE A 503 -18.44 19.89 -4.06
C PHE A 503 -19.32 18.71 -4.46
N ALA A 504 -20.21 18.91 -5.43
CA ALA A 504 -20.93 17.83 -6.08
C ALA A 504 -19.99 17.00 -6.98
N GLN A 505 -20.43 15.79 -7.35
CA GLN A 505 -19.64 14.88 -8.18
C GLN A 505 -19.23 15.51 -9.51
N ASP A 506 -20.18 16.16 -10.18
CA ASP A 506 -19.98 16.70 -11.53
C ASP A 506 -19.02 17.90 -11.56
N ASP A 507 -18.84 18.59 -10.43
CA ASP A 507 -17.95 19.74 -10.31
C ASP A 507 -16.48 19.34 -10.10
N MET A 508 -16.20 18.09 -9.74
CA MET A 508 -14.88 17.70 -9.24
C MET A 508 -13.75 17.89 -10.24
N ALA A 509 -13.96 17.55 -11.51
CA ALA A 509 -12.93 17.73 -12.53
C ALA A 509 -12.59 19.22 -12.73
N ASP A 510 -13.61 20.10 -12.72
CA ASP A 510 -13.44 21.56 -12.84
C ASP A 510 -12.71 22.14 -11.60
N VAL A 511 -13.02 21.61 -10.41
CA VAL A 511 -12.30 22.00 -9.17
C VAL A 511 -10.82 21.66 -9.28
N ILE A 512 -10.48 20.46 -9.73
CA ILE A 512 -9.06 20.07 -9.90
C ILE A 512 -8.40 20.96 -10.96
N GLU A 513 -9.06 21.24 -12.09
CA GLU A 513 -8.52 22.11 -13.12
C GLU A 513 -8.22 23.52 -12.58
N LYS A 514 -9.13 24.11 -11.78
CA LYS A 514 -8.90 25.40 -11.12
C LYS A 514 -7.70 25.38 -10.16
N LEU A 515 -7.51 24.27 -9.43
CA LEU A 515 -6.35 24.11 -8.55
C LEU A 515 -5.05 24.04 -9.34
N ILE A 516 -5.02 23.28 -10.43
CA ILE A 516 -3.85 23.16 -11.30
C ILE A 516 -3.56 24.51 -11.98
N ALA A 517 -4.58 25.26 -12.39
CA ALA A 517 -4.40 26.59 -12.96
C ALA A 517 -3.69 27.56 -12.00
N VAL A 518 -4.07 27.58 -10.70
CA VAL A 518 -3.35 28.36 -9.68
C VAL A 518 -1.88 27.96 -9.58
N TYR A 519 -1.62 26.67 -9.57
CA TYR A 519 -0.25 26.16 -9.52
C TYR A 519 0.57 26.62 -10.73
N VAL A 520 0.05 26.43 -11.94
CA VAL A 520 0.71 26.81 -13.19
C VAL A 520 0.99 28.33 -13.25
N GLU A 521 0.03 29.16 -12.79
CA GLU A 521 0.17 30.62 -12.75
C GLU A 521 1.15 31.12 -11.69
N GLN A 522 1.29 30.39 -10.57
CA GLN A 522 2.03 30.85 -9.40
C GLN A 522 3.39 30.16 -9.20
N ARG A 523 3.62 29.00 -9.85
CA ARG A 523 4.90 28.29 -9.72
C ARG A 523 6.05 29.12 -10.26
N THR A 524 7.20 29.00 -9.63
CA THR A 524 8.48 29.44 -10.19
C THR A 524 9.05 28.33 -11.09
N GLU A 525 10.11 28.61 -11.85
CA GLU A 525 10.75 27.65 -12.75
C GLU A 525 11.14 26.37 -11.98
N GLU A 526 10.77 25.21 -12.51
CA GLU A 526 11.02 23.87 -11.94
C GLU A 526 10.35 23.58 -10.56
N GLU A 527 9.54 24.48 -10.02
CA GLU A 527 8.90 24.29 -8.72
C GLU A 527 7.78 23.24 -8.82
N ARG A 528 7.80 22.24 -7.93
CA ARG A 528 6.75 21.20 -7.86
C ARG A 528 5.47 21.76 -7.21
N PHE A 529 4.35 21.13 -7.43
CA PHE A 529 3.06 21.49 -6.83
C PHE A 529 3.13 21.65 -5.31
N ILE A 530 3.75 20.69 -4.62
CA ILE A 530 3.84 20.72 -3.15
C ILE A 530 4.70 21.88 -2.64
N ASP A 531 5.78 22.20 -3.34
CA ASP A 531 6.69 23.29 -2.99
C ASP A 531 6.01 24.65 -3.22
N THR A 532 5.30 24.81 -4.36
CA THR A 532 4.46 25.99 -4.64
C THR A 532 3.41 26.17 -3.54
N TYR A 533 2.66 25.09 -3.19
CA TYR A 533 1.69 25.15 -2.12
C TYR A 533 2.31 25.58 -0.77
N GLN A 534 3.47 25.06 -0.43
CA GLN A 534 4.17 25.42 0.81
C GLN A 534 4.57 26.91 0.83
N ARG A 535 4.94 27.46 -0.30
CA ARG A 535 5.35 28.86 -0.45
C ARG A 535 4.16 29.83 -0.43
N ILE A 536 3.09 29.56 -1.19
CA ILE A 536 1.97 30.51 -1.33
C ILE A 536 0.80 30.25 -0.38
N GLY A 537 0.76 29.08 0.24
CA GLY A 537 -0.33 28.69 1.16
C GLY A 537 -1.62 28.29 0.43
N ILE A 538 -2.69 28.07 1.21
CA ILE A 538 -3.98 27.57 0.69
C ILE A 538 -4.86 28.65 0.09
N ASP A 539 -4.70 29.92 0.49
CA ASP A 539 -5.66 30.99 0.18
C ASP A 539 -5.82 31.26 -1.32
N PRO A 540 -4.77 31.33 -2.16
CA PRO A 540 -4.94 31.54 -3.59
C PRO A 540 -5.76 30.42 -4.28
N PHE A 541 -5.56 29.17 -3.84
CA PHE A 541 -6.33 28.03 -4.33
C PHE A 541 -7.81 28.12 -3.92
N LYS A 542 -8.06 28.50 -2.68
CA LYS A 542 -9.40 28.69 -2.15
C LYS A 542 -10.15 29.81 -2.86
N GLU A 543 -9.50 30.96 -3.04
CA GLU A 543 -10.09 32.10 -3.76
C GLU A 543 -10.47 31.73 -5.19
N ARG A 544 -9.60 31.05 -5.95
CA ARG A 544 -9.86 30.61 -7.33
C ARG A 544 -11.03 29.65 -7.42
N VAL A 545 -11.09 28.66 -6.52
CA VAL A 545 -12.11 27.60 -6.59
C VAL A 545 -13.49 28.11 -6.19
N TYR A 546 -13.57 28.98 -5.17
CA TYR A 546 -14.84 29.51 -4.66
C TYR A 546 -15.21 30.90 -5.22
N ALA A 547 -14.41 31.47 -6.11
CA ALA A 547 -14.81 32.69 -6.83
C ALA A 547 -16.13 32.42 -7.54
N ALA A 548 -17.12 33.29 -7.32
CA ALA A 548 -18.35 33.23 -8.11
C ALA A 548 -18.00 33.38 -9.59
N ASN A 549 -18.56 32.51 -10.43
CA ASN A 549 -18.45 32.68 -11.88
C ASN A 549 -19.23 33.95 -12.24
N HIS A 550 -18.53 35.04 -12.45
CA HIS A 550 -19.07 36.30 -12.97
C HIS A 550 -19.12 36.29 -14.49
#